data_4216c15e82219a2ae62a2a9a934a069d
#
_entry.id   4216c15e82219a2ae62a2a9a934a069d
#
_cell.length_a   1.000
_cell.length_b   1.000
_cell.length_c   1.000
_cell.angle_alpha   90.00
_cell.angle_beta   90.00
_cell.angle_gamma   90.00
#
_symmetry.space_group_name_H-M   'P 1'
#
loop_
_entity.id
_entity.type
_entity.pdbx_description
1 polymer ?
#
loop_
_entity_poly.entity_id
_entity_poly.type
_entity_poly.pdbx_seq_one_letter_code
_entity_poly.pdbx_strand_id
1 'polypeptide(L)'
;VKRRQIQSFSYVLACINIWVFGKSIGDNGLGYLAAAVLVFALFWVLTGKNLPDRMGRMLRGRNARGQYRNVSRMRKNMMLFQIAEGLLGTVLCMSLGWILLEKVFLVPYGSMILWILSPALFLRCIQSVFLGYFQSEGSEMPSAVSSVLRQVFFLGLGLVFLGIFRNYGEKVSLLLKRADFTSMYGAMGIAVGMLLSEVLVLLFVFVIYRGS
;
A
#
# COMPACT_ATOMS: atom_id res chain seq x y z
N VAL A 1 -1.43 -11.81 -22.74
CA VAL A 1 -0.42 -12.74 -22.23
C VAL A 1 0.59 -11.99 -21.35
N LYS A 2 1.25 -10.91 -21.82
CA LYS A 2 2.28 -10.16 -21.08
C LYS A 2 1.81 -9.62 -19.70
N ARG A 3 0.59 -9.03 -19.60
CA ARG A 3 0.05 -8.50 -18.32
C ARG A 3 -0.04 -9.61 -17.26
N ARG A 4 -0.59 -10.76 -17.61
CA ARG A 4 -0.78 -11.86 -16.68
C ARG A 4 0.55 -12.39 -16.12
N GLN A 5 1.55 -12.47 -16.98
CA GLN A 5 2.91 -12.88 -16.58
C GLN A 5 3.55 -11.88 -15.61
N ILE A 6 3.44 -10.56 -15.87
CA ILE A 6 3.97 -9.51 -15.00
C ILE A 6 3.26 -9.52 -13.65
N GLN A 7 1.94 -9.70 -13.62
CA GLN A 7 1.19 -9.81 -12.38
C GLN A 7 1.59 -11.06 -11.57
N SER A 8 1.75 -12.22 -12.23
CA SER A 8 2.24 -13.44 -11.58
C SER A 8 3.62 -13.23 -10.96
N PHE A 9 4.52 -12.53 -11.66
CA PHE A 9 5.83 -12.19 -11.13
C PHE A 9 5.75 -11.29 -9.88
N SER A 10 4.82 -10.33 -9.85
CA SER A 10 4.56 -9.53 -8.65
C SER A 10 4.15 -10.35 -7.43
N TYR A 11 3.34 -11.41 -7.62
CA TYR A 11 2.98 -12.32 -6.52
C TYR A 11 4.17 -13.14 -6.02
N VAL A 12 5.03 -13.61 -6.93
CA VAL A 12 6.27 -14.31 -6.55
C VAL A 12 7.17 -13.41 -5.71
N LEU A 13 7.34 -12.15 -6.14
CA LEU A 13 8.10 -11.15 -5.36
C LEU A 13 7.47 -10.89 -4.00
N ALA A 14 6.14 -10.86 -3.89
CA ALA A 14 5.46 -10.70 -2.61
C ALA A 14 5.75 -11.89 -1.66
N CYS A 15 5.77 -13.11 -2.17
CA CYS A 15 6.16 -14.30 -1.37
C CYS A 15 7.62 -14.21 -0.91
N ILE A 16 8.53 -13.78 -1.78
CA ILE A 16 9.93 -13.55 -1.43
C ILE A 16 10.06 -12.51 -0.32
N ASN A 17 9.33 -11.39 -0.41
CA ASN A 17 9.31 -10.35 0.60
C ASN A 17 8.87 -10.89 1.97
N ILE A 18 7.79 -11.68 2.02
CA ILE A 18 7.29 -12.29 3.26
C ILE A 18 8.35 -13.23 3.85
N TRP A 19 9.00 -14.05 3.02
CA TRP A 19 10.04 -14.96 3.48
C TRP A 19 11.26 -14.24 4.03
N VAL A 20 11.77 -13.22 3.31
CA VAL A 20 12.94 -12.42 3.72
C VAL A 20 12.67 -11.68 5.04
N PHE A 21 11.54 -10.99 5.12
CA PHE A 21 11.18 -10.24 6.32
C PHE A 21 10.87 -11.15 7.51
N GLY A 22 10.15 -12.26 7.29
CA GLY A 22 9.88 -13.25 8.33
C GLY A 22 11.14 -13.81 8.97
N LYS A 23 12.14 -14.16 8.14
CA LYS A 23 13.43 -14.62 8.63
C LYS A 23 14.23 -13.54 9.37
N SER A 24 14.00 -12.26 9.05
CA SER A 24 14.76 -11.14 9.60
C SER A 24 14.22 -10.63 10.95
N ILE A 25 12.89 -10.63 11.15
CA ILE A 25 12.25 -10.11 12.37
C ILE A 25 11.81 -11.18 13.37
N GLY A 26 11.84 -12.45 12.95
CA GLY A 26 11.33 -13.57 13.77
C GLY A 26 9.80 -13.61 13.83
N ASP A 27 9.28 -14.65 14.48
CA ASP A 27 7.84 -14.98 14.46
C ASP A 27 6.97 -13.90 15.13
N ASN A 28 7.42 -13.33 16.25
CA ASN A 28 6.67 -12.28 16.96
C ASN A 28 6.52 -11.00 16.12
N GLY A 29 7.63 -10.54 15.52
CA GLY A 29 7.61 -9.35 14.66
C GLY A 29 6.79 -9.56 13.40
N LEU A 30 6.86 -10.76 12.80
CA LEU A 30 6.05 -11.12 11.65
C LEU A 30 4.56 -11.15 12.02
N GLY A 31 4.21 -11.64 13.20
CA GLY A 31 2.85 -11.63 13.73
C GLY A 31 2.28 -10.21 13.85
N TYR A 32 3.05 -9.28 14.42
CA TYR A 32 2.64 -7.86 14.54
C TYR A 32 2.45 -7.22 13.17
N LEU A 33 3.38 -7.42 12.25
CA LEU A 33 3.32 -6.89 10.90
C LEU A 33 2.14 -7.49 10.11
N ALA A 34 1.96 -8.80 10.17
CA ALA A 34 0.89 -9.50 9.46
C ALA A 34 -0.50 -9.03 9.91
N ALA A 35 -0.72 -8.90 11.21
CA ALA A 35 -1.98 -8.40 11.75
C ALA A 35 -2.28 -6.96 11.28
N ALA A 36 -1.28 -6.05 11.34
CA ALA A 36 -1.42 -4.69 10.87
C ALA A 36 -1.70 -4.62 9.36
N VAL A 37 -0.99 -5.40 8.54
CA VAL A 37 -1.19 -5.47 7.08
C VAL A 37 -2.56 -6.06 6.73
N LEU A 38 -3.06 -7.03 7.51
CA LEU A 38 -4.39 -7.61 7.31
C LEU A 38 -5.49 -6.57 7.53
N VAL A 39 -5.42 -5.81 8.63
CA VAL A 39 -6.36 -4.72 8.91
C VAL A 39 -6.26 -3.63 7.84
N PHE A 40 -5.05 -3.23 7.47
CA PHE A 40 -4.83 -2.29 6.37
C PHE A 40 -5.45 -2.78 5.05
N ALA A 41 -5.27 -4.07 4.71
CA ALA A 41 -5.82 -4.65 3.49
C ALA A 41 -7.35 -4.66 3.50
N LEU A 42 -7.98 -4.88 4.67
CA LEU A 42 -9.43 -4.81 4.83
C LEU A 42 -9.93 -3.39 4.47
N PHE A 43 -9.34 -2.35 5.03
CA PHE A 43 -9.70 -0.97 4.70
C PHE A 43 -9.42 -0.64 3.22
N TRP A 44 -8.32 -1.14 2.66
CA TRP A 44 -8.03 -0.96 1.24
C TRP A 44 -9.09 -1.60 0.32
N VAL A 45 -9.57 -2.78 0.66
CA VAL A 45 -10.66 -3.44 -0.10
C VAL A 45 -11.94 -2.63 -0.05
N LEU A 46 -12.26 -2.03 1.09
CA LEU A 46 -13.45 -1.20 1.26
C LEU A 46 -13.36 0.13 0.49
N THR A 47 -12.20 0.80 0.50
CA THR A 47 -12.06 2.16 -0.02
C THR A 47 -11.75 2.24 -1.52
N GLY A 48 -11.00 1.35 -2.12
CA GLY A 48 -10.59 1.68 -3.48
C GLY A 48 -10.04 0.57 -4.36
N LYS A 49 -9.95 -0.66 -3.88
CA LYS A 49 -9.32 -1.76 -4.63
C LYS A 49 -9.85 -1.94 -6.05
N ASN A 50 -11.16 -1.82 -6.23
CA ASN A 50 -11.83 -2.10 -7.51
C ASN A 50 -12.09 -0.84 -8.35
N LEU A 51 -11.67 0.33 -7.87
CA LEU A 51 -11.92 1.59 -8.56
C LEU A 51 -11.27 1.68 -9.94
N PRO A 52 -9.99 1.30 -10.14
CA PRO A 52 -9.34 1.40 -11.45
C PRO A 52 -10.14 0.69 -12.55
N ASP A 53 -10.59 -0.52 -12.27
CA ASP A 53 -11.34 -1.33 -13.25
C ASP A 53 -12.73 -0.74 -13.52
N ARG A 54 -13.42 -0.24 -12.50
CA ARG A 54 -14.73 0.43 -12.66
C ARG A 54 -14.60 1.72 -13.46
N MET A 55 -13.66 2.56 -13.05
CA MET A 55 -13.37 3.83 -13.73
C MET A 55 -12.94 3.61 -15.18
N GLY A 56 -12.03 2.67 -15.41
CA GLY A 56 -11.55 2.31 -16.75
C GLY A 56 -12.70 1.92 -17.69
N ARG A 57 -13.65 1.08 -17.24
CA ARG A 57 -14.83 0.71 -18.03
C ARG A 57 -15.76 1.87 -18.31
N MET A 58 -16.04 2.70 -17.30
CA MET A 58 -16.95 3.85 -17.44
C MET A 58 -16.39 4.91 -18.38
N LEU A 59 -15.10 5.23 -18.29
CA LEU A 59 -14.43 6.22 -19.13
C LEU A 59 -14.31 5.71 -20.56
N ARG A 60 -13.96 4.43 -20.76
CA ARG A 60 -13.86 3.81 -22.09
C ARG A 60 -15.18 3.88 -22.84
N GLY A 61 -16.30 3.57 -22.18
CA GLY A 61 -17.64 3.65 -22.79
C GLY A 61 -18.04 5.07 -23.21
N ARG A 62 -17.57 6.11 -22.51
CA ARG A 62 -17.82 7.52 -22.87
C ARG A 62 -16.87 8.02 -23.95
N ASN A 63 -15.61 7.61 -23.93
CA ASN A 63 -14.65 7.90 -24.98
C ASN A 63 -15.12 7.34 -26.33
N ALA A 64 -15.64 6.11 -26.36
CA ALA A 64 -16.20 5.50 -27.56
C ALA A 64 -17.41 6.26 -28.14
N ARG A 65 -18.12 7.05 -27.31
CA ARG A 65 -19.22 7.92 -27.74
C ARG A 65 -18.81 9.34 -28.10
N GLY A 66 -17.51 9.65 -28.13
CA GLY A 66 -16.97 10.98 -28.41
C GLY A 66 -17.19 12.05 -27.33
N GLN A 67 -17.57 11.64 -26.11
CA GLN A 67 -17.93 12.56 -25.02
C GLN A 67 -16.70 13.05 -24.21
N TYR A 68 -15.68 13.56 -24.86
CA TYR A 68 -14.40 13.93 -24.24
C TYR A 68 -14.51 14.95 -23.10
N ARG A 69 -15.40 15.95 -23.21
CA ARG A 69 -15.68 16.93 -22.14
C ARG A 69 -16.23 16.27 -20.87
N ASN A 70 -17.12 15.28 -21.02
CA ASN A 70 -17.66 14.53 -19.90
C ASN A 70 -16.61 13.64 -19.25
N VAL A 71 -15.73 13.02 -20.04
CA VAL A 71 -14.60 12.22 -19.56
C VAL A 71 -13.66 13.05 -18.68
N SER A 72 -13.30 14.28 -19.11
CA SER A 72 -12.43 15.16 -18.34
C SER A 72 -13.06 15.61 -17.01
N ARG A 73 -14.36 15.97 -17.03
CA ARG A 73 -15.10 16.32 -15.80
C ARG A 73 -15.20 15.12 -14.85
N MET A 74 -15.51 13.96 -15.36
CA MET A 74 -15.65 12.75 -14.59
C MET A 74 -14.33 12.36 -13.93
N ARG A 75 -13.19 12.49 -14.64
CA ARG A 75 -11.86 12.25 -14.08
C ARG A 75 -11.55 13.17 -12.90
N LYS A 76 -11.85 14.48 -13.02
CA LYS A 76 -11.67 15.45 -11.93
C LYS A 76 -12.53 15.11 -10.72
N ASN A 77 -13.80 14.79 -10.94
CA ASN A 77 -14.72 14.42 -9.86
C ASN A 77 -14.30 13.12 -9.18
N MET A 78 -13.83 12.13 -9.93
CA MET A 78 -13.30 10.89 -9.39
C MET A 78 -12.04 11.12 -8.54
N MET A 79 -11.16 12.05 -8.96
CA MET A 79 -9.99 12.42 -8.18
C MET A 79 -10.39 13.05 -6.85
N LEU A 80 -11.31 14.02 -6.86
CA LEU A 80 -11.81 14.66 -5.63
C LEU A 80 -12.49 13.65 -4.71
N PHE A 81 -13.31 12.77 -5.26
CA PHE A 81 -13.97 11.70 -4.51
C PHE A 81 -12.96 10.77 -3.85
N GLN A 82 -11.91 10.36 -4.59
CA GLN A 82 -10.88 9.45 -4.06
C GLN A 82 -9.97 10.12 -3.03
N ILE A 83 -9.73 11.42 -3.15
CA ILE A 83 -9.02 12.17 -2.12
C ILE A 83 -9.85 12.16 -0.82
N ALA A 84 -11.14 12.46 -0.91
CA ALA A 84 -12.04 12.45 0.25
C ALA A 84 -12.17 11.04 0.86
N GLU A 85 -12.41 10.03 0.03
CA GLU A 85 -12.51 8.62 0.44
C GLU A 85 -11.21 8.10 1.05
N GLY A 86 -10.07 8.45 0.46
CA GLY A 86 -8.75 8.09 0.96
C GLY A 86 -8.44 8.72 2.32
N LEU A 87 -8.79 10.00 2.51
CA LEU A 87 -8.64 10.68 3.81
C LEU A 87 -9.55 10.06 4.87
N LEU A 88 -10.83 9.87 4.57
CA LEU A 88 -11.78 9.22 5.47
C LEU A 88 -11.33 7.79 5.80
N GLY A 89 -10.94 7.01 4.80
CA GLY A 89 -10.43 5.66 4.99
C GLY A 89 -9.17 5.61 5.86
N THR A 90 -8.25 6.56 5.71
CA THR A 90 -7.05 6.66 6.55
C THR A 90 -7.42 6.95 8.01
N VAL A 91 -8.31 7.91 8.27
CA VAL A 91 -8.77 8.25 9.62
C VAL A 91 -9.52 7.07 10.26
N LEU A 92 -10.40 6.41 9.50
CA LEU A 92 -11.11 5.22 9.96
C LEU A 92 -10.15 4.05 10.22
N CYS A 93 -9.14 3.86 9.37
CA CYS A 93 -8.11 2.84 9.56
C CYS A 93 -7.31 3.09 10.84
N MET A 94 -6.97 4.35 11.15
CA MET A 94 -6.28 4.70 12.37
C MET A 94 -7.15 4.47 13.63
N SER A 95 -8.41 4.87 13.60
CA SER A 95 -9.30 4.81 14.76
C SER A 95 -9.90 3.43 14.99
N LEU A 96 -10.58 2.86 13.99
CA LEU A 96 -11.20 1.54 14.10
C LEU A 96 -10.17 0.41 14.03
N GLY A 97 -9.10 0.60 13.26
CA GLY A 97 -8.03 -0.37 13.15
C GLY A 97 -7.28 -0.59 14.47
N TRP A 98 -7.10 0.48 15.25
CA TRP A 98 -6.57 0.37 16.62
C TRP A 98 -7.44 -0.54 17.48
N ILE A 99 -8.76 -0.34 17.47
CA ILE A 99 -9.71 -1.16 18.24
C ILE A 99 -9.66 -2.62 17.79
N LEU A 100 -9.59 -2.87 16.48
CA LEU A 100 -9.50 -4.21 15.93
C LEU A 100 -8.21 -4.93 16.37
N LEU A 101 -7.07 -4.26 16.31
CA LEU A 101 -5.79 -4.87 16.66
C LEU A 101 -5.66 -5.15 18.16
N GLU A 102 -6.03 -4.20 19.01
CA GLU A 102 -5.84 -4.37 20.46
C GLU A 102 -6.94 -5.16 21.15
N LYS A 103 -8.22 -5.01 20.73
CA LYS A 103 -9.36 -5.65 21.40
C LYS A 103 -9.83 -6.95 20.75
N VAL A 104 -9.71 -7.06 19.42
CA VAL A 104 -10.19 -8.25 18.69
C VAL A 104 -9.04 -9.23 18.44
N PHE A 105 -7.94 -8.76 17.89
CA PHE A 105 -6.78 -9.63 17.60
C PHE A 105 -5.85 -9.81 18.80
N LEU A 106 -6.00 -9.00 19.84
CA LEU A 106 -5.17 -9.02 21.06
C LEU A 106 -3.67 -8.92 20.75
N VAL A 107 -3.33 -8.17 19.72
CA VAL A 107 -1.94 -7.96 19.26
C VAL A 107 -1.42 -6.66 19.88
N PRO A 108 -0.61 -6.73 20.94
CA PRO A 108 -0.01 -5.55 21.54
C PRO A 108 0.92 -4.90 20.51
N TYR A 109 0.93 -3.56 20.47
CA TYR A 109 1.77 -2.75 19.57
C TYR A 109 1.47 -2.84 18.05
N GLY A 110 0.54 -3.69 17.60
CA GLY A 110 0.13 -3.74 16.20
C GLY A 110 -0.47 -2.41 15.71
N SER A 111 -1.07 -1.65 16.61
CA SER A 111 -1.62 -0.32 16.34
C SER A 111 -0.58 0.70 15.88
N MET A 112 0.63 0.69 16.45
CA MET A 112 1.70 1.59 16.05
C MET A 112 2.16 1.32 14.61
N ILE A 113 2.26 0.04 14.24
CA ILE A 113 2.60 -0.37 12.88
C ILE A 113 1.51 0.06 11.90
N LEU A 114 0.24 -0.10 12.29
CA LEU A 114 -0.90 0.30 11.48
C LEU A 114 -0.96 1.82 11.28
N TRP A 115 -0.61 2.62 12.29
CA TRP A 115 -0.56 4.07 12.16
C TRP A 115 0.48 4.53 11.14
N ILE A 116 1.62 3.83 11.06
CA ILE A 116 2.62 4.09 10.03
C ILE A 116 2.11 3.70 8.65
N LEU A 117 1.34 2.60 8.54
CA LEU A 117 0.81 2.10 7.28
C LEU A 117 -0.40 2.89 6.77
N SER A 118 -1.22 3.47 7.65
CA SER A 118 -2.49 4.07 7.26
C SER A 118 -2.37 5.20 6.22
N PRO A 119 -1.35 6.09 6.21
CA PRO A 119 -1.19 7.07 5.13
C PRO A 119 -0.97 6.44 3.75
N ALA A 120 -0.45 5.21 3.69
CA ALA A 120 -0.30 4.49 2.43
C ALA A 120 -1.66 4.20 1.76
N LEU A 121 -2.73 4.11 2.54
CA LEU A 121 -4.08 3.93 2.01
C LEU A 121 -4.53 5.15 1.19
N PHE A 122 -4.28 6.36 1.69
CA PHE A 122 -4.52 7.60 0.95
C PHE A 122 -3.74 7.66 -0.36
N LEU A 123 -2.45 7.32 -0.33
CA LEU A 123 -1.61 7.28 -1.52
C LEU A 123 -2.14 6.27 -2.55
N ARG A 124 -2.58 5.09 -2.13
CA ARG A 124 -3.20 4.09 -3.00
C ARG A 124 -4.51 4.55 -3.62
N CYS A 125 -5.32 5.29 -2.89
CA CYS A 125 -6.55 5.87 -3.42
C CYS A 125 -6.25 6.84 -4.58
N ILE A 126 -5.25 7.69 -4.45
CA ILE A 126 -4.82 8.58 -5.53
C ILE A 126 -4.25 7.78 -6.72
N GLN A 127 -3.39 6.78 -6.47
CA GLN A 127 -2.84 5.92 -7.52
C GLN A 127 -3.97 5.23 -8.32
N SER A 128 -5.04 4.81 -7.65
CA SER A 128 -6.14 4.09 -8.28
C SER A 128 -6.83 4.91 -9.38
N VAL A 129 -6.90 6.24 -9.23
CA VAL A 129 -7.46 7.13 -10.25
C VAL A 129 -6.57 7.21 -11.49
N PHE A 130 -5.26 7.38 -11.31
CA PHE A 130 -4.31 7.39 -12.42
C PHE A 130 -4.30 6.05 -13.17
N LEU A 131 -4.30 4.94 -12.44
CA LEU A 131 -4.35 3.60 -13.04
C LEU A 131 -5.67 3.37 -13.80
N GLY A 132 -6.79 3.86 -13.27
CA GLY A 132 -8.09 3.80 -13.95
C GLY A 132 -8.12 4.62 -15.24
N TYR A 133 -7.42 5.76 -15.28
CA TYR A 133 -7.23 6.55 -16.50
C TYR A 133 -6.48 5.76 -17.57
N PHE A 134 -5.31 5.18 -17.24
CA PHE A 134 -4.56 4.37 -18.20
C PHE A 134 -5.35 3.17 -18.72
N GLN A 135 -6.12 2.52 -17.86
CA GLN A 135 -7.02 1.43 -18.27
C GLN A 135 -8.10 1.92 -19.22
N SER A 136 -8.58 3.16 -19.09
CA SER A 136 -9.59 3.71 -19.99
C SER A 136 -9.05 3.94 -21.41
N GLU A 137 -7.76 4.19 -21.55
CA GLU A 137 -7.05 4.32 -22.82
C GLU A 137 -6.62 2.97 -23.43
N GLY A 138 -6.96 1.86 -22.76
CA GLY A 138 -6.60 0.52 -23.20
C GLY A 138 -5.22 0.06 -22.78
N SER A 139 -4.45 0.90 -22.06
CA SER A 139 -3.13 0.55 -21.55
C SER A 139 -3.23 -0.04 -20.15
N GLU A 140 -3.07 -1.36 -20.03
CA GLU A 140 -3.07 -2.05 -18.74
C GLU A 140 -1.65 -2.27 -18.19
N MET A 141 -0.63 -1.94 -18.99
CA MET A 141 0.79 -2.13 -18.64
C MET A 141 1.22 -1.28 -17.43
N PRO A 142 0.85 0.02 -17.30
CA PRO A 142 1.24 0.80 -16.13
C PRO A 142 0.78 0.20 -14.81
N SER A 143 -0.39 -0.44 -14.78
CA SER A 143 -0.91 -1.14 -13.60
C SER A 143 -0.08 -2.37 -13.23
N ALA A 144 0.32 -3.17 -14.23
CA ALA A 144 1.15 -4.35 -14.00
C ALA A 144 2.57 -3.98 -13.57
N VAL A 145 3.18 -2.99 -14.22
CA VAL A 145 4.52 -2.51 -13.89
C VAL A 145 4.56 -1.87 -12.49
N SER A 146 3.57 -1.05 -12.14
CA SER A 146 3.49 -0.43 -10.80
C SER A 146 3.38 -1.47 -9.69
N SER A 147 2.72 -2.61 -9.94
CA SER A 147 2.64 -3.69 -8.95
C SER A 147 4.00 -4.36 -8.71
N VAL A 148 4.80 -4.56 -9.75
CA VAL A 148 6.17 -5.12 -9.61
C VAL A 148 7.10 -4.12 -8.94
N LEU A 149 7.10 -2.85 -9.38
CA LEU A 149 7.90 -1.79 -8.78
C LEU A 149 7.62 -1.64 -7.29
N ARG A 150 6.34 -1.72 -6.88
CA ARG A 150 5.96 -1.70 -5.47
C ARG A 150 6.67 -2.80 -4.68
N GLN A 151 6.72 -4.03 -5.17
CA GLN A 151 7.37 -5.13 -4.48
C GLN A 151 8.89 -4.96 -4.43
N VAL A 152 9.51 -4.48 -5.50
CA VAL A 152 10.95 -4.22 -5.55
C VAL A 152 11.35 -3.10 -4.59
N PHE A 153 10.64 -1.97 -4.63
CA PHE A 153 10.90 -0.85 -3.72
C PHE A 153 10.63 -1.24 -2.26
N PHE A 154 9.58 -2.02 -2.02
CA PHE A 154 9.26 -2.52 -0.68
C PHE A 154 10.37 -3.41 -0.14
N LEU A 155 10.93 -4.31 -0.95
CA LEU A 155 12.07 -5.14 -0.55
C LEU A 155 13.28 -4.28 -0.18
N GLY A 156 13.69 -3.38 -1.08
CA GLY A 156 14.87 -2.54 -0.88
C GLY A 156 14.73 -1.60 0.32
N LEU A 157 13.68 -0.80 0.35
CA LEU A 157 13.43 0.15 1.44
C LEU A 157 13.11 -0.56 2.75
N GLY A 158 12.33 -1.66 2.70
CA GLY A 158 12.01 -2.45 3.87
C GLY A 158 13.25 -2.99 4.56
N LEU A 159 14.24 -3.50 3.82
CA LEU A 159 15.51 -3.97 4.39
C LEU A 159 16.35 -2.83 4.98
N VAL A 160 16.42 -1.70 4.31
CA VAL A 160 17.16 -0.52 4.82
C VAL A 160 16.55 -0.03 6.13
N PHE A 161 15.24 0.21 6.16
CA PHE A 161 14.58 0.70 7.36
C PHE A 161 14.49 -0.35 8.46
N LEU A 162 14.37 -1.63 8.13
CA LEU A 162 14.51 -2.74 9.08
C LEU A 162 15.85 -2.64 9.84
N GLY A 163 16.97 -2.48 9.12
CA GLY A 163 18.30 -2.35 9.72
C GLY A 163 18.39 -1.15 10.66
N ILE A 164 17.91 0.02 10.23
CA ILE A 164 17.92 1.24 11.03
C ILE A 164 17.07 1.08 12.30
N PHE A 165 15.82 0.65 12.16
CA PHE A 165 14.89 0.53 13.27
C PHE A 165 15.25 -0.60 14.22
N ARG A 166 15.81 -1.69 13.73
CA ARG A 166 16.30 -2.79 14.56
C ARG A 166 17.42 -2.34 15.50
N ASN A 167 18.37 -1.55 15.00
CA ASN A 167 19.45 -0.98 15.83
C ASN A 167 18.90 -0.07 16.96
N TYR A 168 17.83 0.70 16.65
CA TYR A 168 17.12 1.47 17.70
C TYR A 168 16.38 0.55 18.67
N GLY A 169 15.70 -0.47 18.16
CA GLY A 169 14.97 -1.45 18.97
C GLY A 169 15.89 -2.21 19.94
N GLU A 170 17.10 -2.57 19.52
CA GLU A 170 18.10 -3.20 20.40
C GLU A 170 18.50 -2.29 21.56
N LYS A 171 18.74 -1.00 21.31
CA LYS A 171 19.06 -0.02 22.36
C LYS A 171 17.89 0.15 23.36
N VAL A 172 16.66 0.24 22.86
CA VAL A 172 15.45 0.35 23.69
C VAL A 172 15.20 -0.92 24.49
N SER A 173 15.41 -2.08 23.88
CA SER A 173 15.31 -3.39 24.53
C SER A 173 16.28 -3.54 25.70
N LEU A 174 17.52 -3.07 25.54
CA LEU A 174 18.52 -3.06 26.61
C LEU A 174 18.13 -2.12 27.77
N LEU A 175 17.57 -0.95 27.47
CA LEU A 175 17.13 0.00 28.49
C LEU A 175 15.91 -0.48 29.27
N LEU A 176 14.94 -1.08 28.60
CA LEU A 176 13.68 -1.52 29.21
C LEU A 176 13.70 -2.99 29.68
N LYS A 177 14.80 -3.72 29.44
CA LYS A 177 14.96 -5.16 29.75
C LYS A 177 13.84 -6.06 29.20
N ARG A 178 13.34 -5.71 28.00
CA ARG A 178 12.30 -6.47 27.29
C ARG A 178 12.71 -6.78 25.85
N ALA A 179 12.83 -8.04 25.50
CA ALA A 179 13.26 -8.51 24.18
C ALA A 179 12.24 -8.20 23.05
N ASP A 180 10.96 -8.00 23.38
CA ASP A 180 9.87 -7.80 22.41
C ASP A 180 10.03 -6.52 21.58
N PHE A 181 10.73 -5.51 22.12
CA PHE A 181 10.90 -4.23 21.43
C PHE A 181 11.76 -4.33 20.18
N THR A 182 12.74 -5.22 20.14
CA THR A 182 13.59 -5.39 18.95
C THR A 182 12.78 -5.85 17.75
N SER A 183 11.90 -6.83 17.93
CA SER A 183 11.03 -7.35 16.86
C SER A 183 9.94 -6.35 16.47
N MET A 184 9.38 -5.62 17.43
CA MET A 184 8.40 -4.56 17.18
C MET A 184 8.99 -3.41 16.35
N TYR A 185 10.15 -2.87 16.74
CA TYR A 185 10.83 -1.83 15.96
C TYR A 185 11.24 -2.32 14.57
N GLY A 186 11.69 -3.56 14.45
CA GLY A 186 11.94 -4.17 13.14
C GLY A 186 10.69 -4.18 12.24
N ALA A 187 9.54 -4.55 12.78
CA ALA A 187 8.27 -4.53 12.07
C ALA A 187 7.83 -3.10 11.70
N MET A 188 8.05 -2.11 12.58
CA MET A 188 7.82 -0.69 12.27
C MET A 188 8.71 -0.20 11.12
N GLY A 189 9.98 -0.60 11.09
CA GLY A 189 10.89 -0.27 9.99
C GLY A 189 10.40 -0.80 8.65
N ILE A 190 9.91 -2.05 8.61
CA ILE A 190 9.32 -2.62 7.40
C ILE A 190 8.06 -1.85 6.98
N ALA A 191 7.22 -1.44 7.93
CA ALA A 191 6.04 -0.64 7.64
C ALA A 191 6.39 0.74 7.04
N VAL A 192 7.45 1.39 7.52
CA VAL A 192 7.99 2.62 6.91
C VAL A 192 8.47 2.35 5.48
N GLY A 193 9.19 1.26 5.25
CA GLY A 193 9.62 0.84 3.92
C GLY A 193 8.43 0.61 2.97
N MET A 194 7.35 0.02 3.45
CA MET A 194 6.12 -0.16 2.70
C MET A 194 5.45 1.17 2.34
N LEU A 195 5.35 2.10 3.29
CA LEU A 195 4.80 3.44 3.06
C LEU A 195 5.61 4.19 1.98
N LEU A 196 6.94 4.20 2.10
CA LEU A 196 7.81 4.88 1.14
C LEU A 196 7.77 4.23 -0.24
N SER A 197 7.60 2.91 -0.33
CA SER A 197 7.40 2.24 -1.62
C SER A 197 6.13 2.73 -2.32
N GLU A 198 5.06 3.02 -1.58
CA GLU A 198 3.83 3.60 -2.16
C GLU A 198 4.04 5.02 -2.66
N VAL A 199 4.85 5.82 -1.96
CA VAL A 199 5.23 7.17 -2.43
C VAL A 199 5.99 7.09 -3.75
N LEU A 200 6.99 6.22 -3.86
CA LEU A 200 7.77 6.04 -5.10
C LEU A 200 6.91 5.54 -6.25
N VAL A 201 6.01 4.61 -6.00
CA VAL A 201 5.07 4.12 -7.03
C VAL A 201 4.11 5.21 -7.46
N LEU A 202 3.61 6.05 -6.54
CA LEU A 202 2.77 7.19 -6.89
C LEU A 202 3.53 8.18 -7.79
N LEU A 203 4.78 8.50 -7.45
CA LEU A 203 5.63 9.37 -8.26
C LEU A 203 5.85 8.79 -9.67
N PHE A 204 6.16 7.50 -9.77
CA PHE A 204 6.31 6.80 -11.05
C PHE A 204 5.05 6.89 -11.90
N VAL A 205 3.88 6.58 -11.34
CA VAL A 205 2.59 6.64 -12.04
C VAL A 205 2.26 8.06 -12.47
N PHE A 206 2.56 9.05 -11.62
CA PHE A 206 2.34 10.47 -11.91
C PHE A 206 3.23 10.98 -13.04
N VAL A 207 4.52 10.57 -13.05
CA VAL A 207 5.46 10.95 -14.15
C VAL A 207 4.98 10.40 -15.50
N ILE A 208 4.56 9.12 -15.54
CA ILE A 208 3.99 8.54 -16.77
C ILE A 208 2.71 9.28 -17.18
N TYR A 209 1.86 9.61 -16.23
CA TYR A 209 0.63 10.34 -16.49
C TYR A 209 0.86 11.74 -17.07
N ARG A 210 1.93 12.42 -16.64
CA ARG A 210 2.28 13.74 -17.16
C ARG A 210 2.93 13.67 -18.56
N GLY A 211 3.55 12.54 -18.91
CA GLY A 211 4.19 12.30 -20.21
C GLY A 211 3.26 11.73 -21.29
N SER A 212 2.04 11.31 -20.93
CA SER A 212 1.02 10.80 -21.86
C SER A 212 0.01 11.91 -22.20
#